data_c2653b983c5221fdf65a8905cd4b247e
#
_entry.id   c2653b983c5221fdf65a8905cd4b247e
#
_cell.length_a   1.000
_cell.length_b   1.000
_cell.length_c   1.000
_cell.angle_alpha   90.00
_cell.angle_beta   90.00
_cell.angle_gamma   90.00
#
_symmetry.space_group_name_H-M   'P 1'
#
loop_
_entity.id
_entity.type
_entity.pdbx_description
1 polymer ?
#
loop_
_entity_poly.entity_id
_entity_poly.type
_entity_poly.pdbx_seq_one_letter_code
_entity_poly.pdbx_strand_id
1 'polypeptide(L)'
;RMIIVLYIRYFERKISMLSFENVLDCFALAIQTGICEVLLTRHGYVVMEWDEEEREWFNVTHCDTPAALREAILSAYEGYLQLSLITDCHNPTEEEIRTIQKRSADLRLLCNAHGKMTVI
;
A
#
# COMPACT_ATOMS: atom_id res chain seq x y z
N ARG A 1 38.27 -9.97 -4.41
CA ARG A 1 37.53 -9.12 -5.37
C ARG A 1 36.11 -9.63 -5.62
N MET A 2 36.00 -10.89 -6.04
CA MET A 2 34.71 -11.53 -6.24
C MET A 2 33.89 -11.63 -4.95
N ILE A 3 34.53 -11.92 -3.83
CA ILE A 3 33.88 -12.04 -2.52
C ILE A 3 33.28 -10.70 -2.09
N ILE A 4 34.01 -9.60 -2.31
CA ILE A 4 33.53 -8.25 -1.96
C ILE A 4 32.34 -7.85 -2.81
N VAL A 5 32.37 -8.14 -4.13
CA VAL A 5 31.26 -7.85 -5.04
C VAL A 5 30.01 -8.65 -4.66
N LEU A 6 30.16 -9.94 -4.33
CA LEU A 6 29.06 -10.78 -3.88
C LEU A 6 28.47 -10.28 -2.55
N TYR A 7 29.32 -9.84 -1.62
CA TYR A 7 28.90 -9.31 -0.34
C TYR A 7 28.10 -8.01 -0.51
N ILE A 8 28.57 -7.09 -1.36
CA ILE A 8 27.88 -5.84 -1.66
C ILE A 8 26.51 -6.11 -2.30
N ARG A 9 26.45 -7.04 -3.28
CA ARG A 9 25.18 -7.41 -3.91
C ARG A 9 24.21 -8.05 -2.92
N TYR A 10 24.72 -8.90 -2.04
CA TYR A 10 23.89 -9.50 -0.99
C TYR A 10 23.34 -8.45 -0.05
N PHE A 11 24.17 -7.50 0.38
CA PHE A 11 23.81 -6.41 1.29
C PHE A 11 22.77 -5.48 0.64
N GLU A 12 22.98 -5.08 -0.61
CA GLU A 12 22.03 -4.26 -1.37
C GLU A 12 20.70 -4.96 -1.53
N ARG A 13 20.72 -6.25 -1.89
CA ARG A 13 19.49 -7.03 -2.04
C ARG A 13 18.73 -7.13 -0.72
N LYS A 14 19.43 -7.32 0.37
CA LYS A 14 18.83 -7.42 1.70
C LYS A 14 18.21 -6.11 2.15
N ILE A 15 18.85 -4.97 1.87
CA ILE A 15 18.34 -3.64 2.18
C ILE A 15 17.13 -3.31 1.31
N SER A 16 17.18 -3.66 0.02
CA SER A 16 16.11 -3.35 -0.92
C SER A 16 14.96 -4.37 -0.88
N MET A 17 15.15 -5.51 -0.19
CA MET A 17 14.14 -6.57 -0.17
C MET A 17 12.93 -6.15 0.66
N LEU A 18 11.79 -6.10 -0.01
CA LEU A 18 10.52 -5.84 0.62
C LEU A 18 9.99 -7.11 1.29
N SER A 19 9.50 -7.01 2.51
CA SER A 19 8.86 -8.10 3.23
C SER A 19 7.41 -7.76 3.53
N PHE A 20 6.60 -8.77 3.82
CA PHE A 20 5.23 -8.55 4.28
C PHE A 20 5.19 -7.69 5.53
N GLU A 21 6.09 -7.93 6.47
CA GLU A 21 6.17 -7.14 7.71
C GLU A 21 6.44 -5.68 7.44
N ASN A 22 7.36 -5.37 6.52
CA ASN A 22 7.68 -4.00 6.15
C ASN A 22 6.46 -3.29 5.52
N VAL A 23 5.70 -4.00 4.70
CA VAL A 23 4.49 -3.45 4.10
C VAL A 23 3.43 -3.18 5.16
N LEU A 24 3.19 -4.14 6.04
CA LEU A 24 2.21 -3.99 7.13
C LEU A 24 2.59 -2.86 8.08
N ASP A 25 3.88 -2.73 8.41
CA ASP A 25 4.38 -1.66 9.26
C ASP A 25 4.23 -0.30 8.58
N CYS A 26 4.56 -0.21 7.31
CA CYS A 26 4.44 1.04 6.55
C CYS A 26 3.01 1.57 6.55
N PHE A 27 2.04 0.68 6.33
CA PHE A 27 0.62 1.04 6.19
C PHE A 27 -0.21 0.74 7.43
N ALA A 28 0.42 0.53 8.58
CA ALA A 28 -0.30 0.23 9.82
C ALA A 28 -1.38 1.29 10.13
N LEU A 29 -1.09 2.56 9.91
CA LEU A 29 -2.03 3.65 10.14
C LEU A 29 -3.27 3.55 9.24
N ALA A 30 -3.07 3.24 7.95
CA ALA A 30 -4.18 3.05 7.02
C ALA A 30 -5.06 1.87 7.41
N ILE A 31 -4.45 0.78 7.86
CA ILE A 31 -5.18 -0.40 8.33
C ILE A 31 -5.94 -0.10 9.61
N GLN A 32 -5.29 0.54 10.57
CA GLN A 32 -5.89 0.89 11.87
C GLN A 32 -7.05 1.86 11.74
N THR A 33 -7.00 2.77 10.76
CA THR A 33 -8.07 3.74 10.52
C THR A 33 -9.20 3.18 9.65
N GLY A 34 -9.08 1.95 9.18
CA GLY A 34 -10.15 1.29 8.45
C GLY A 34 -10.23 1.62 6.96
N ILE A 35 -9.18 2.18 6.37
CA ILE A 35 -9.12 2.42 4.92
C ILE A 35 -9.24 1.09 4.18
N CYS A 36 -8.60 0.05 4.71
CA CYS A 36 -8.76 -1.32 4.23
C CYS A 36 -8.57 -2.29 5.38
N GLU A 37 -8.99 -3.52 5.16
CA GLU A 37 -8.73 -4.65 6.06
C GLU A 37 -7.71 -5.56 5.41
N VAL A 38 -6.79 -6.09 6.21
CA VAL A 38 -5.78 -7.04 5.75
C VAL A 38 -5.90 -8.32 6.56
N LEU A 39 -6.12 -9.42 5.89
CA LEU A 39 -6.32 -10.72 6.53
C LEU A 39 -5.26 -11.70 6.06
N LEU A 40 -4.59 -12.36 7.01
CA LEU A 40 -3.68 -13.47 6.70
C LEU A 40 -4.45 -14.77 6.65
N THR A 41 -4.39 -15.45 5.51
CA THR A 41 -5.02 -16.75 5.29
C THR A 41 -3.96 -17.82 5.04
N ARG A 42 -4.38 -19.07 4.94
CA ARG A 42 -3.50 -20.17 4.52
C ARG A 42 -2.89 -19.95 3.14
N HIS A 43 -3.53 -19.13 2.31
CA HIS A 43 -3.15 -18.93 0.91
C HIS A 43 -2.50 -17.57 0.67
N GLY A 44 -2.08 -16.89 1.73
CA GLY A 44 -1.47 -15.57 1.65
C GLY A 44 -2.38 -14.49 2.22
N TYR A 45 -1.98 -13.25 1.99
CA TYR A 45 -2.75 -12.10 2.46
C TYR A 45 -3.91 -11.77 1.52
N VAL A 46 -4.98 -11.26 2.11
CA VAL A 46 -6.13 -10.71 1.38
C VAL A 46 -6.35 -9.28 1.86
N VAL A 47 -6.47 -8.36 0.92
CA VAL A 47 -6.84 -6.96 1.20
C VAL A 47 -8.28 -6.78 0.72
N MET A 48 -9.09 -6.14 1.54
CA MET A 48 -10.50 -5.88 1.20
C MET A 48 -10.97 -4.60 1.85
N GLU A 49 -12.04 -4.05 1.30
CA GLU A 49 -12.66 -2.83 1.79
C GLU A 49 -14.09 -3.13 2.21
N TRP A 50 -14.57 -2.41 3.22
CA TRP A 50 -15.92 -2.59 3.73
C TRP A 50 -16.82 -1.45 3.23
N ASP A 51 -17.96 -1.81 2.63
CA ASP A 51 -19.00 -0.88 2.25
C ASP A 51 -20.03 -0.77 3.38
N GLU A 52 -20.05 0.35 4.06
CA GLU A 52 -20.94 0.55 5.20
C GLU A 52 -22.42 0.64 4.80
N GLU A 53 -22.71 1.19 3.60
CA GLU A 53 -24.09 1.30 3.12
C GLU A 53 -24.65 -0.05 2.70
N GLU A 54 -23.91 -0.78 1.87
CA GLU A 54 -24.34 -2.09 1.36
C GLU A 54 -24.05 -3.22 2.35
N ARG A 55 -23.22 -2.96 3.38
CA ARG A 55 -22.80 -3.92 4.41
C ARG A 55 -22.18 -5.17 3.79
N GLU A 56 -21.24 -4.95 2.90
CA GLU A 56 -20.52 -6.03 2.22
C GLU A 56 -19.07 -5.67 1.97
N TRP A 57 -18.28 -6.71 1.77
CA TRP A 57 -16.88 -6.55 1.37
C TRP A 57 -16.79 -6.33 -0.13
N PHE A 58 -15.87 -5.47 -0.55
CA PHE A 58 -15.58 -5.24 -1.96
C PHE A 58 -14.08 -5.06 -2.17
N ASN A 59 -13.65 -5.05 -3.44
CA ASN A 59 -12.24 -4.96 -3.83
C ASN A 59 -11.37 -5.99 -3.11
N VAL A 60 -11.85 -7.23 -3.05
CA VAL A 60 -11.12 -8.33 -2.41
C VAL A 60 -9.97 -8.74 -3.32
N THR A 61 -8.74 -8.59 -2.82
CA THR A 61 -7.52 -8.83 -3.60
C THR A 61 -6.63 -9.81 -2.86
N HIS A 62 -6.29 -10.91 -3.52
CA HIS A 62 -5.33 -11.88 -3.00
C HIS A 62 -3.90 -11.43 -3.31
N CYS A 63 -3.03 -11.49 -2.32
CA CYS A 63 -1.66 -10.97 -2.40
C CYS A 63 -0.65 -12.06 -2.03
N ASP A 64 0.06 -12.59 -3.03
CA ASP A 64 1.06 -13.63 -2.85
C ASP A 64 2.44 -13.09 -2.50
N THR A 65 2.69 -11.82 -2.78
CA THR A 65 4.01 -11.20 -2.61
C THR A 65 3.89 -9.91 -1.81
N PRO A 66 4.96 -9.47 -1.15
CA PRO A 66 4.96 -8.16 -0.49
C PRO A 66 4.63 -7.01 -1.43
N ALA A 67 5.11 -7.06 -2.67
CA ALA A 67 4.80 -6.02 -3.66
C ALA A 67 3.30 -6.00 -4.01
N ALA A 68 2.68 -7.17 -4.17
CA ALA A 68 1.24 -7.27 -4.42
C ALA A 68 0.44 -6.71 -3.24
N LEU A 69 0.85 -7.01 -2.00
CA LEU A 69 0.22 -6.47 -0.80
C LEU A 69 0.33 -4.95 -0.75
N ARG A 70 1.52 -4.41 -1.03
CA ARG A 70 1.75 -2.96 -1.11
C ARG A 70 0.80 -2.31 -2.10
N GLU A 71 0.71 -2.85 -3.33
CA GLU A 71 -0.12 -2.27 -4.38
C GLU A 71 -1.61 -2.36 -4.05
N ALA A 72 -2.06 -3.44 -3.44
CA ALA A 72 -3.46 -3.58 -3.02
C ALA A 72 -3.83 -2.54 -1.95
N ILE A 73 -2.96 -2.31 -0.97
CA ILE A 73 -3.19 -1.29 0.06
C ILE A 73 -3.16 0.11 -0.55
N LEU A 74 -2.21 0.39 -1.45
CA LEU A 74 -2.14 1.68 -2.14
C LEU A 74 -3.39 1.95 -2.98
N SER A 75 -3.92 0.93 -3.64
CA SER A 75 -5.17 1.06 -4.40
C SER A 75 -6.34 1.46 -3.51
N ALA A 76 -6.47 0.85 -2.33
CA ALA A 76 -7.48 1.22 -1.35
C ALA A 76 -7.28 2.66 -0.86
N TYR A 77 -6.04 3.04 -0.61
CA TYR A 77 -5.70 4.39 -0.17
C TYR A 77 -6.01 5.44 -1.23
N GLU A 78 -5.76 5.14 -2.50
CA GLU A 78 -6.11 6.04 -3.61
C GLU A 78 -7.63 6.26 -3.67
N GLY A 79 -8.42 5.21 -3.48
CA GLY A 79 -9.88 5.31 -3.39
C GLY A 79 -10.32 6.21 -2.23
N TYR A 80 -9.68 6.05 -1.08
CA TYR A 80 -9.93 6.90 0.09
C TYR A 80 -9.61 8.37 -0.21
N LEU A 81 -8.46 8.66 -0.84
CA LEU A 81 -8.08 10.02 -1.21
C LEU A 81 -9.07 10.64 -2.19
N GLN A 82 -9.53 9.86 -3.16
CA GLN A 82 -10.53 10.33 -4.12
C GLN A 82 -11.81 10.79 -3.41
N LEU A 83 -12.31 10.01 -2.48
CA LEU A 83 -13.48 10.38 -1.68
C LEU A 83 -13.23 11.58 -0.77
N SER A 84 -12.02 11.71 -0.25
CA SER A 84 -11.67 12.80 0.68
C SER A 84 -11.43 14.13 -0.03
N LEU A 85 -10.84 14.11 -1.23
CA LEU A 85 -10.49 15.31 -1.98
C LEU A 85 -11.62 15.80 -2.87
N ILE A 86 -12.52 14.91 -3.30
CA ILE A 86 -13.61 15.23 -4.20
C ILE A 86 -14.92 15.22 -3.41
N THR A 87 -15.28 16.37 -2.84
CA THR A 87 -16.39 16.48 -1.90
C THR A 87 -17.74 16.75 -2.56
N ASP A 88 -17.77 17.20 -3.82
CA ASP A 88 -18.99 17.61 -4.53
C ASP A 88 -19.42 16.62 -5.62
N CYS A 89 -18.91 15.41 -5.58
CA CYS A 89 -19.27 14.30 -6.48
C CYS A 89 -19.03 14.59 -7.97
N HIS A 90 -18.14 15.53 -8.29
CA HIS A 90 -17.73 15.73 -9.69
C HIS A 90 -16.70 14.67 -10.12
N ASN A 91 -16.50 14.52 -11.42
CA ASN A 91 -15.41 13.68 -11.93
C ASN A 91 -14.06 14.28 -11.55
N PRO A 92 -13.06 13.45 -11.19
CA PRO A 92 -11.73 13.95 -10.83
C PRO A 92 -11.13 14.81 -11.94
N THR A 93 -10.56 15.95 -11.55
CA THR A 93 -9.79 16.79 -12.45
C THR A 93 -8.39 16.19 -12.65
N GLU A 94 -7.68 16.63 -13.70
CA GLU A 94 -6.30 16.20 -13.93
C GLU A 94 -5.40 16.54 -12.73
N GLU A 95 -5.61 17.71 -12.12
CA GLU A 95 -4.86 18.13 -10.94
C GLU A 95 -5.12 17.23 -9.74
N GLU A 96 -6.37 16.88 -9.51
CA GLU A 96 -6.75 15.96 -8.42
C GLU A 96 -6.15 14.58 -8.64
N ILE A 97 -6.20 14.07 -9.87
CA ILE A 97 -5.59 12.78 -10.22
C ILE A 97 -4.08 12.83 -9.97
N ARG A 98 -3.40 13.89 -10.39
CA ARG A 98 -1.96 14.03 -10.16
C ARG A 98 -1.60 14.08 -8.67
N THR A 99 -2.40 14.77 -7.87
CA THR A 99 -2.21 14.84 -6.43
C THR A 99 -2.31 13.44 -5.79
N ILE A 100 -3.32 12.66 -6.17
CA ILE A 100 -3.50 11.29 -5.69
C ILE A 100 -2.34 10.40 -6.12
N GLN A 101 -1.95 10.46 -7.38
CA GLN A 101 -0.86 9.66 -7.92
C GLN A 101 0.47 10.00 -7.27
N LYS A 102 0.74 11.29 -7.03
CA LYS A 102 1.96 11.71 -6.35
C LYS A 102 2.02 11.17 -4.92
N ARG A 103 0.92 11.26 -4.19
CA ARG A 103 0.86 10.77 -2.82
C ARG A 103 1.05 9.27 -2.76
N SER A 104 0.44 8.54 -3.68
CA SER A 104 0.61 7.10 -3.80
C SER A 104 2.05 6.73 -4.14
N ALA A 105 2.66 7.44 -5.08
CA ALA A 105 4.07 7.23 -5.45
C ALA A 105 5.02 7.50 -4.27
N ASP A 106 4.79 8.58 -3.52
CA ASP A 106 5.59 8.91 -2.33
C ASP A 106 5.50 7.80 -1.27
N LEU A 107 4.31 7.27 -1.04
CA LEU A 107 4.10 6.17 -0.09
C LEU A 107 4.73 4.87 -0.57
N ARG A 108 4.72 4.61 -1.87
CA ARG A 108 5.40 3.44 -2.44
C ARG A 108 6.90 3.51 -2.19
N LEU A 109 7.50 4.68 -2.41
CA LEU A 109 8.92 4.89 -2.12
C LEU A 109 9.22 4.77 -0.62
N LEU A 110 8.37 5.32 0.22
CA LEU A 110 8.50 5.20 1.67
C LEU A 110 8.47 3.73 2.11
N CYS A 111 7.53 2.96 1.58
CA CYS A 111 7.41 1.54 1.88
C CYS A 111 8.66 0.78 1.41
N ASN A 112 9.15 1.05 0.21
CA ASN A 112 10.35 0.42 -0.32
C ASN A 112 11.59 0.74 0.50
N ALA A 113 11.63 1.90 1.14
CA ALA A 113 12.70 2.32 2.04
C ALA A 113 12.48 1.85 3.48
N HIS A 114 11.52 0.97 3.72
CA HIS A 114 11.15 0.46 5.04
C HIS A 114 10.70 1.56 6.01
N GLY A 115 10.15 2.63 5.46
CA GLY A 115 9.57 3.70 6.25
C GLY A 115 8.15 3.39 6.69
N LYS A 116 7.54 4.33 7.39
CA LYS A 116 6.22 4.19 7.96
C LYS A 116 5.42 5.46 7.75
N MET A 117 4.22 5.35 7.22
CA MET A 117 3.35 6.52 7.11
C MET A 117 2.89 6.98 8.50
N THR A 118 2.86 8.30 8.69
CA THR A 118 2.50 8.92 9.97
C THR A 118 1.26 9.80 9.85
N VAL A 119 0.79 10.04 8.65
CA VAL A 119 -0.36 10.91 8.36
C VAL A 119 -1.25 10.23 7.33
N ILE A 120 -2.55 10.29 7.54
CA ILE A 120 -3.54 9.94 6.55
C ILE A 120 -3.79 11.17 5.66
#